data_1c9490fa465fda1eab90fa5d2a7e01ff
#
_entry.id   1c9490fa465fda1eab90fa5d2a7e01ff
#
_cell.length_a   1.000
_cell.length_b   1.000
_cell.length_c   1.000
_cell.angle_alpha   90.00
_cell.angle_beta   90.00
_cell.angle_gamma   90.00
#
_symmetry.space_group_name_H-M   'P 1'
#
loop_
_entity.id
_entity.type
_entity.pdbx_description
1 polymer ?
#
loop_
_entity_poly.entity_id
_entity_poly.type
_entity_poly.pdbx_seq_one_letter_code
_entity_poly.pdbx_strand_id
1 'polypeptide(L)'
;MAHSKSDESNKTERAGKNDFLPRRDILKGGIALAGALGMGVGLGITSAAALSGPSPTPRSSPPAPPAQGPLDPASEAKKIAFDRIGNGDKVLLISGFPQTRISWNRLTPLLSHKFQAIPADLPSFGDSGILSAPATTENVGRIFHEFVANLGVPLHVVAHDFGAWCAYSWALLFPEDFKSLTLIEAGIPGITLLNDIQLSDYKRKWNFIFMMLPDLPAELTKGKEDIYVGWWYKNKVHTSGAVSPDAVAAYVKAYARDGRMDAAFDYCRRILDDMDFNKAHFKNKIPIRLLAVGGQYSIPNMGELLRPYFQDVKPVVIADSGHFVPEEQPEALAQALLAFL
;
A
#
# COMPACT_ATOMS: atom_id res chain seq x y z
N MET A 1 28.95 -56.61 -32.37
CA MET A 1 30.22 -56.69 -31.61
C MET A 1 30.22 -55.50 -30.71
N ALA A 2 29.84 -55.72 -29.51
CA ALA A 2 30.65 -55.94 -28.32
C ALA A 2 31.03 -54.62 -27.61
N HIS A 3 30.34 -54.38 -26.50
CA HIS A 3 30.87 -54.27 -25.14
C HIS A 3 31.64 -52.94 -24.83
N SER A 4 31.50 -52.24 -23.74
CA SER A 4 31.19 -52.58 -22.34
C SER A 4 31.07 -51.27 -21.54
N LYS A 5 30.12 -51.22 -20.61
CA LYS A 5 30.27 -51.16 -19.14
C LYS A 5 31.12 -50.00 -18.54
N SER A 6 30.43 -49.21 -17.75
CA SER A 6 30.50 -48.94 -16.28
C SER A 6 31.51 -47.87 -15.87
N ASP A 7 31.09 -46.87 -15.14
CA ASP A 7 31.23 -46.89 -13.67
C ASP A 7 30.48 -45.77 -12.98
N GLU A 8 29.90 -46.12 -11.86
CA GLU A 8 29.24 -45.26 -10.86
C GLU A 8 30.28 -44.48 -10.04
N SER A 9 29.99 -43.25 -9.66
CA SER A 9 30.44 -42.74 -8.36
C SER A 9 29.53 -41.65 -7.84
N ASN A 10 28.63 -42.02 -7.04
CA ASN A 10 28.15 -41.57 -5.73
C ASN A 10 28.85 -40.30 -5.19
N LYS A 11 28.09 -39.21 -5.00
CA LYS A 11 28.40 -38.14 -4.03
C LYS A 11 27.12 -37.64 -3.38
N THR A 12 26.80 -38.28 -2.29
CA THR A 12 26.18 -37.81 -1.05
C THR A 12 25.59 -36.38 -1.01
N GLU A 13 24.26 -36.38 -0.93
CA GLU A 13 23.43 -35.35 -0.30
C GLU A 13 23.82 -35.11 1.15
N ARG A 14 24.00 -33.87 1.54
CA ARG A 14 23.89 -33.43 2.93
C ARG A 14 22.64 -32.59 3.08
N ALA A 15 21.56 -33.25 3.45
CA ALA A 15 20.37 -32.62 4.01
C ALA A 15 20.68 -32.12 5.42
N GLY A 16 20.65 -30.82 5.63
CA GLY A 16 20.62 -30.19 6.95
C GLY A 16 19.24 -30.37 7.57
N LYS A 17 19.15 -31.26 8.54
CA LYS A 17 17.98 -31.41 9.41
C LYS A 17 17.88 -30.20 10.33
N ASN A 18 16.84 -29.39 10.19
CA ASN A 18 16.36 -28.47 11.21
C ASN A 18 15.54 -29.25 12.23
N ASP A 19 16.12 -29.55 13.38
CA ASP A 19 15.43 -30.08 14.53
C ASP A 19 14.57 -28.99 15.18
N PHE A 20 13.30 -28.91 14.83
CA PHE A 20 12.28 -28.18 15.61
C PHE A 20 11.69 -29.13 16.65
N LEU A 21 11.87 -28.80 17.92
CA LEU A 21 11.23 -29.48 19.05
C LEU A 21 9.69 -29.41 18.95
N PRO A 22 8.95 -30.48 19.28
CA PRO A 22 7.50 -30.49 19.18
C PRO A 22 6.83 -29.66 20.30
N ARG A 23 5.83 -28.88 19.89
CA ARG A 23 5.07 -27.89 20.69
C ARG A 23 4.20 -28.47 21.84
N ARG A 24 4.53 -29.62 22.45
CA ARG A 24 3.63 -30.25 23.44
C ARG A 24 4.06 -30.21 24.89
N ASP A 25 5.23 -29.68 25.28
CA ASP A 25 5.75 -29.82 26.65
C ASP A 25 5.90 -28.51 27.46
N ILE A 26 5.28 -27.41 27.04
CA ILE A 26 5.38 -26.11 27.78
C ILE A 26 4.18 -25.86 28.74
N LEU A 27 3.24 -26.78 28.86
CA LEU A 27 2.05 -26.56 29.71
C LEU A 27 1.91 -27.51 30.90
N LYS A 28 3.01 -28.06 31.44
CA LYS A 28 2.96 -28.80 32.71
C LYS A 28 4.09 -28.39 33.64
N GLY A 29 3.99 -27.24 34.23
CA GLY A 29 4.91 -26.73 35.23
C GLY A 29 4.32 -25.59 36.04
N GLY A 30 3.15 -25.79 36.57
CA GLY A 30 2.55 -24.88 37.46
C GLY A 30 2.06 -25.60 38.75
N ILE A 31 2.52 -25.08 39.87
CA ILE A 31 1.98 -25.29 41.22
C ILE A 31 2.40 -26.62 41.91
N ALA A 32 3.41 -26.49 42.76
CA ALA A 32 3.40 -27.00 44.14
C ALA A 32 4.72 -26.64 44.85
N LEU A 33 4.71 -25.68 45.76
CA LEU A 33 5.55 -25.71 46.97
C LEU A 33 4.92 -24.79 48.02
N ALA A 34 4.14 -25.36 48.87
CA ALA A 34 3.82 -24.79 50.18
C ALA A 34 4.49 -25.66 51.22
N GLY A 35 5.21 -25.02 52.15
CA GLY A 35 5.47 -25.55 53.49
C GLY A 35 6.82 -26.15 53.77
N ALA A 36 7.67 -25.49 54.51
CA ALA A 36 8.11 -25.80 55.88
C ALA A 36 9.41 -25.13 56.30
N LEU A 37 9.31 -24.33 57.39
CA LEU A 37 10.23 -24.22 58.55
C LEU A 37 11.71 -23.88 58.36
N GLY A 38 12.13 -22.64 58.58
CA GLY A 38 12.75 -22.24 59.87
C GLY A 38 14.27 -22.52 59.95
N MET A 39 15.05 -21.50 59.89
CA MET A 39 16.08 -21.10 60.90
C MET A 39 16.90 -19.92 60.37
N GLY A 40 17.03 -18.89 61.20
CA GLY A 40 17.63 -17.65 60.86
C GLY A 40 19.17 -17.66 60.74
N VAL A 41 19.63 -16.86 59.84
CA VAL A 41 20.98 -16.21 59.94
C VAL A 41 20.77 -14.78 59.45
N GLY A 42 20.92 -13.83 60.34
CA GLY A 42 20.88 -12.42 60.07
C GLY A 42 22.08 -11.99 59.22
N LEU A 43 21.82 -11.47 58.05
CA LEU A 43 22.75 -10.66 57.26
C LEU A 43 22.08 -9.33 56.99
N GLY A 44 22.69 -8.28 57.56
CA GLY A 44 22.21 -6.91 57.45
C GLY A 44 22.09 -6.48 55.97
N ILE A 45 20.88 -6.23 55.55
CA ILE A 45 20.63 -5.55 54.28
C ILE A 45 20.65 -4.07 54.60
N THR A 46 21.76 -3.41 54.21
CA THR A 46 21.80 -1.95 54.18
C THR A 46 20.75 -1.44 53.23
N SER A 47 19.86 -0.62 53.78
CA SER A 47 18.80 0.09 53.08
C SER A 47 19.37 0.82 51.86
N ALA A 48 19.01 0.34 50.67
CA ALA A 48 19.26 1.12 49.44
C ALA A 48 18.27 2.29 49.48
N ALA A 49 18.79 3.50 49.68
CA ALA A 49 18.04 4.73 49.56
C ALA A 49 17.44 4.78 48.13
N ALA A 50 16.12 4.69 48.05
CA ALA A 50 15.38 4.91 46.84
C ALA A 50 15.68 6.35 46.36
N LEU A 51 16.41 6.47 45.27
CA LEU A 51 16.55 7.72 44.53
C LEU A 51 15.15 8.07 43.98
N SER A 52 14.38 8.82 44.73
CA SER A 52 13.15 9.47 44.25
C SER A 52 13.55 10.57 43.24
N GLY A 53 13.76 10.17 41.98
CA GLY A 53 13.74 11.13 40.89
C GLY A 53 12.37 11.80 40.76
N PRO A 54 12.30 13.03 40.28
CA PRO A 54 11.02 13.69 40.07
C PRO A 54 10.12 12.80 39.21
N SER A 55 8.90 12.57 39.67
CA SER A 55 7.88 11.84 38.89
C SER A 55 7.75 12.51 37.52
N PRO A 56 7.76 11.74 36.43
CA PRO A 56 7.55 12.33 35.11
C PRO A 56 6.20 13.05 35.11
N THR A 57 6.22 14.34 34.82
CA THR A 57 5.00 15.10 34.56
C THR A 57 4.20 14.37 33.51
N PRO A 58 2.89 14.16 33.68
CA PRO A 58 2.05 13.57 32.64
C PRO A 58 2.25 14.41 31.37
N ARG A 59 2.74 13.78 30.31
CA ARG A 59 2.72 14.43 29.00
C ARG A 59 1.26 14.72 28.69
N SER A 60 0.95 15.98 28.39
CA SER A 60 -0.34 16.31 27.78
C SER A 60 -0.56 15.40 26.59
N SER A 61 -1.71 14.73 26.57
CA SER A 61 -2.10 13.96 25.39
C SER A 61 -1.94 14.84 24.14
N PRO A 62 -1.37 14.33 23.04
CA PRO A 62 -1.32 15.08 21.81
C PRO A 62 -2.73 15.57 21.47
N PRO A 63 -2.88 16.78 20.90
CA PRO A 63 -4.18 17.26 20.48
C PRO A 63 -4.83 16.22 19.57
N ALA A 64 -6.10 15.92 19.83
CA ALA A 64 -6.88 15.07 18.94
C ALA A 64 -6.79 15.63 17.50
N PRO A 65 -6.69 14.78 16.49
CA PRO A 65 -6.70 15.25 15.10
C PRO A 65 -7.92 16.17 14.92
N PRO A 66 -7.80 17.24 14.13
CA PRO A 66 -8.89 18.19 13.93
C PRO A 66 -10.15 17.44 13.53
N ALA A 67 -11.28 17.78 14.13
CA ALA A 67 -12.56 17.16 13.81
C ALA A 67 -12.80 17.30 12.30
N GLN A 68 -12.83 16.17 11.62
CA GLN A 68 -13.09 16.12 10.19
C GLN A 68 -14.57 16.48 9.97
N GLY A 69 -14.81 17.43 9.04
CA GLY A 69 -16.17 17.85 8.68
C GLY A 69 -16.89 16.82 7.79
N PRO A 70 -18.16 17.06 7.48
CA PRO A 70 -18.85 16.29 6.46
C PRO A 70 -18.20 16.49 5.10
N LEU A 71 -18.17 15.42 4.27
CA LEU A 71 -17.65 15.47 2.93
C LEU A 71 -18.51 16.39 2.03
N ASP A 72 -17.87 17.30 1.30
CA ASP A 72 -18.42 17.97 0.11
C ASP A 72 -17.57 17.54 -1.10
N PRO A 73 -18.00 16.49 -1.83
CA PRO A 73 -17.22 15.94 -2.94
C PRO A 73 -16.92 16.96 -4.03
N ALA A 74 -17.88 17.83 -4.37
CA ALA A 74 -17.73 18.82 -5.43
C ALA A 74 -16.71 19.90 -5.06
N SER A 75 -16.65 20.30 -3.78
CA SER A 75 -15.64 21.22 -3.28
C SER A 75 -14.25 20.59 -3.26
N GLU A 76 -14.14 19.33 -2.78
CA GLU A 76 -12.87 18.61 -2.73
C GLU A 76 -12.32 18.29 -4.14
N ALA A 77 -13.20 17.97 -5.11
CA ALA A 77 -12.81 17.72 -6.50
C ALA A 77 -12.07 18.92 -7.15
N LYS A 78 -12.42 20.15 -6.76
CA LYS A 78 -11.74 21.36 -7.25
C LYS A 78 -10.31 21.52 -6.73
N LYS A 79 -9.94 20.78 -5.70
CA LYS A 79 -8.61 20.80 -5.07
C LYS A 79 -7.67 19.71 -5.63
N ILE A 80 -8.14 18.88 -6.56
CA ILE A 80 -7.31 17.85 -7.20
C ILE A 80 -6.33 18.54 -8.15
N ALA A 81 -5.03 18.28 -7.91
CA ALA A 81 -3.97 18.69 -8.81
C ALA A 81 -3.78 17.64 -9.90
N PHE A 82 -3.74 18.09 -11.15
CA PHE A 82 -3.59 17.23 -12.31
C PHE A 82 -2.94 17.97 -13.47
N ASP A 83 -2.41 17.20 -14.43
CA ASP A 83 -1.88 17.70 -15.69
C ASP A 83 -2.71 17.13 -16.85
N ARG A 84 -2.58 17.72 -18.05
CA ARG A 84 -3.16 17.20 -19.30
C ARG A 84 -2.07 17.11 -20.37
N ILE A 85 -1.82 15.93 -20.88
CA ILE A 85 -0.73 15.68 -21.84
C ILE A 85 -1.30 14.89 -23.02
N GLY A 86 -1.15 15.41 -24.24
CA GLY A 86 -1.70 14.81 -25.45
C GLY A 86 -3.17 15.16 -25.69
N ASN A 87 -3.77 14.47 -26.66
CA ASN A 87 -5.15 14.64 -27.13
C ASN A 87 -5.79 13.27 -27.37
N GLY A 88 -7.12 13.25 -27.55
CA GLY A 88 -7.87 12.03 -27.83
C GLY A 88 -8.66 11.53 -26.61
N ASP A 89 -8.92 10.23 -26.57
CA ASP A 89 -9.62 9.60 -25.46
C ASP A 89 -8.85 9.79 -24.15
N LYS A 90 -9.58 10.04 -23.08
CA LYS A 90 -9.00 10.41 -21.79
C LYS A 90 -8.61 9.20 -20.99
N VAL A 91 -7.39 9.24 -20.44
CA VAL A 91 -6.84 8.23 -19.53
C VAL A 91 -6.43 8.93 -18.23
N LEU A 92 -7.21 8.76 -17.18
CA LEU A 92 -6.89 9.23 -15.83
C LEU A 92 -5.88 8.29 -15.19
N LEU A 93 -4.78 8.85 -14.67
CA LEU A 93 -3.67 8.10 -14.05
C LEU A 93 -3.58 8.49 -12.57
N ILE A 94 -3.80 7.55 -11.66
CA ILE A 94 -3.83 7.79 -10.21
C ILE A 94 -2.76 6.93 -9.53
N SER A 95 -1.79 7.59 -8.89
CA SER A 95 -0.74 6.90 -8.13
C SER A 95 -1.16 6.62 -6.68
N GLY A 96 -0.29 5.95 -5.93
CA GLY A 96 -0.47 5.70 -4.52
C GLY A 96 0.70 6.17 -3.67
N PHE A 97 0.88 5.58 -2.49
CA PHE A 97 1.90 5.98 -1.53
C PHE A 97 3.24 5.27 -1.80
N PRO A 98 4.39 5.95 -1.68
CA PRO A 98 4.58 7.37 -1.38
C PRO A 98 4.83 8.20 -2.66
N GLN A 99 4.11 7.92 -3.73
CA GLN A 99 4.23 8.63 -5.00
C GLN A 99 3.30 9.85 -5.09
N THR A 100 3.46 10.60 -6.17
CA THR A 100 2.55 11.65 -6.61
C THR A 100 2.32 11.48 -8.12
N ARG A 101 1.55 12.36 -8.77
CA ARG A 101 1.29 12.30 -10.20
C ARG A 101 2.55 12.28 -11.10
N ILE A 102 3.70 12.74 -10.57
CA ILE A 102 4.97 12.69 -11.32
C ILE A 102 5.49 11.27 -11.57
N SER A 103 4.99 10.26 -10.84
CA SER A 103 5.32 8.85 -11.10
C SER A 103 4.94 8.39 -12.51
N TRP A 104 4.04 9.11 -13.15
CA TRP A 104 3.58 8.85 -14.51
C TRP A 104 4.42 9.55 -15.59
N ASN A 105 5.43 10.38 -15.21
CA ASN A 105 6.20 11.19 -16.16
C ASN A 105 6.91 10.37 -17.24
N ARG A 106 7.32 9.13 -16.93
CA ARG A 106 7.92 8.23 -17.92
C ARG A 106 6.88 7.54 -18.82
N LEU A 107 5.67 7.33 -18.28
CA LEU A 107 4.58 6.66 -19.02
C LEU A 107 3.79 7.63 -19.92
N THR A 108 3.51 8.84 -19.45
CA THR A 108 2.64 9.79 -20.15
C THR A 108 3.09 10.12 -21.57
N PRO A 109 4.40 10.32 -21.89
CA PRO A 109 4.84 10.53 -23.27
C PRO A 109 4.54 9.35 -24.18
N LEU A 110 4.58 8.12 -23.64
CA LEU A 110 4.31 6.90 -24.39
C LEU A 110 2.83 6.70 -24.73
N LEU A 111 1.92 7.33 -23.97
CA LEU A 111 0.48 7.28 -24.22
C LEU A 111 -0.03 8.49 -25.02
N SER A 112 0.62 9.65 -24.88
CA SER A 112 0.10 10.96 -25.32
C SER A 112 -0.04 11.12 -26.83
N HIS A 113 0.53 10.23 -27.63
CA HIS A 113 0.35 10.22 -29.09
C HIS A 113 -1.01 9.63 -29.54
N LYS A 114 -1.73 8.93 -28.66
CA LYS A 114 -3.07 8.35 -28.94
C LYS A 114 -4.14 8.81 -27.97
N PHE A 115 -3.75 9.16 -26.74
CA PHE A 115 -4.64 9.47 -25.64
C PHE A 115 -4.32 10.82 -25.02
N GLN A 116 -5.32 11.43 -24.39
CA GLN A 116 -5.08 12.50 -23.45
C GLN A 116 -4.81 11.87 -22.07
N ALA A 117 -3.54 11.78 -21.68
CA ALA A 117 -3.13 11.33 -20.36
C ALA A 117 -3.38 12.44 -19.31
N ILE A 118 -4.01 12.07 -18.20
CA ILE A 118 -4.41 12.97 -17.10
C ILE A 118 -3.85 12.40 -15.80
N PRO A 119 -2.53 12.57 -15.52
CA PRO A 119 -1.98 12.23 -14.21
C PRO A 119 -2.56 13.15 -13.14
N ALA A 120 -3.09 12.57 -12.07
CA ALA A 120 -3.71 13.29 -10.96
C ALA A 120 -3.15 12.82 -9.60
N ASP A 121 -3.01 13.76 -8.67
CA ASP A 121 -2.69 13.46 -7.28
C ASP A 121 -3.97 13.05 -6.52
N LEU A 122 -3.89 12.01 -5.71
CA LEU A 122 -4.94 11.72 -4.73
C LEU A 122 -5.18 12.93 -3.82
N PRO A 123 -6.39 13.11 -3.29
CA PRO A 123 -6.61 14.05 -2.18
C PRO A 123 -5.57 13.84 -1.07
N SER A 124 -5.03 14.88 -0.51
CA SER A 124 -3.93 14.89 0.47
C SER A 124 -2.55 14.52 -0.07
N PHE A 125 -2.40 14.10 -1.33
CA PHE A 125 -1.11 13.75 -1.93
C PHE A 125 -0.61 14.87 -2.85
N GLY A 126 0.69 14.86 -3.11
CA GLY A 126 1.29 15.78 -4.07
C GLY A 126 0.84 17.23 -3.87
N ASP A 127 0.33 17.86 -4.91
CA ASP A 127 -0.17 19.24 -4.88
C ASP A 127 -1.69 19.34 -4.67
N SER A 128 -2.41 18.22 -4.59
CA SER A 128 -3.83 18.21 -4.22
C SER A 128 -4.06 18.78 -2.83
N GLY A 129 -5.22 19.36 -2.56
CA GLY A 129 -5.60 19.84 -1.24
C GLY A 129 -5.59 18.74 -0.18
N ILE A 130 -5.28 19.08 1.08
CA ILE A 130 -5.51 18.18 2.20
C ILE A 130 -7.02 17.97 2.34
N LEU A 131 -7.44 16.73 2.42
CA LEU A 131 -8.84 16.35 2.55
C LEU A 131 -9.38 16.77 3.93
N SER A 132 -10.54 17.42 3.93
CA SER A 132 -11.20 17.89 5.15
C SER A 132 -12.12 16.84 5.80
N ALA A 133 -12.32 15.68 5.14
CA ALA A 133 -13.11 14.55 5.58
C ALA A 133 -12.22 13.30 5.75
N PRO A 134 -12.71 12.19 6.38
CA PRO A 134 -11.99 10.93 6.44
C PRO A 134 -11.55 10.44 5.06
N ALA A 135 -10.29 10.01 4.93
CA ALA A 135 -9.73 9.54 3.66
C ALA A 135 -10.16 8.08 3.35
N THR A 136 -11.45 7.78 3.51
CA THR A 136 -12.00 6.49 3.09
C THR A 136 -12.00 6.39 1.57
N THR A 137 -11.85 5.18 1.05
CA THR A 137 -11.89 4.94 -0.39
C THR A 137 -13.26 5.27 -1.00
N GLU A 138 -14.34 5.16 -0.21
CA GLU A 138 -15.68 5.66 -0.59
C GLU A 138 -15.66 7.16 -0.83
N ASN A 139 -15.18 7.94 0.14
CA ASN A 139 -15.12 9.41 0.06
C ASN A 139 -14.29 9.86 -1.14
N VAL A 140 -13.12 9.25 -1.32
CA VAL A 140 -12.24 9.55 -2.45
C VAL A 140 -12.87 9.15 -3.79
N GLY A 141 -13.59 8.02 -3.84
CA GLY A 141 -14.36 7.60 -5.02
C GLY A 141 -15.44 8.62 -5.41
N ARG A 142 -16.17 9.17 -4.45
CA ARG A 142 -17.16 10.24 -4.67
C ARG A 142 -16.52 11.54 -5.17
N ILE A 143 -15.33 11.87 -4.65
CA ILE A 143 -14.56 13.04 -5.12
C ILE A 143 -14.12 12.85 -6.58
N PHE A 144 -13.62 11.67 -6.94
CA PHE A 144 -13.24 11.40 -8.33
C PHE A 144 -14.43 11.37 -9.28
N HIS A 145 -15.58 10.88 -8.86
CA HIS A 145 -16.82 11.00 -9.64
C HIS A 145 -17.11 12.46 -10.01
N GLU A 146 -17.13 13.36 -9.03
CA GLU A 146 -17.31 14.79 -9.28
C GLU A 146 -16.18 15.43 -10.12
N PHE A 147 -14.94 14.95 -9.92
CA PHE A 147 -13.79 15.43 -10.68
C PHE A 147 -13.92 15.06 -12.17
N VAL A 148 -14.26 13.83 -12.49
CA VAL A 148 -14.34 13.37 -13.88
C VAL A 148 -15.61 13.85 -14.60
N ALA A 149 -16.69 14.18 -13.90
CA ALA A 149 -17.85 14.84 -14.48
C ALA A 149 -17.47 16.11 -15.25
N ASN A 150 -16.50 16.86 -14.74
CA ASN A 150 -15.96 18.06 -15.40
C ASN A 150 -14.97 17.73 -16.53
N LEU A 151 -14.47 16.50 -16.62
CA LEU A 151 -13.60 16.05 -17.71
C LEU A 151 -14.39 15.43 -18.85
N GLY A 152 -15.60 14.94 -18.57
CA GLY A 152 -16.47 14.18 -19.47
C GLY A 152 -16.23 12.68 -19.35
N VAL A 153 -17.26 11.96 -18.95
CA VAL A 153 -17.32 10.51 -18.77
C VAL A 153 -18.06 9.83 -19.92
N PRO A 154 -17.88 8.51 -20.15
CA PRO A 154 -16.92 7.63 -19.46
C PRO A 154 -15.49 7.83 -19.95
N LEU A 155 -14.50 7.46 -19.12
CA LEU A 155 -13.08 7.54 -19.46
C LEU A 155 -12.30 6.29 -18.99
N HIS A 156 -11.06 6.15 -19.45
CA HIS A 156 -10.19 5.08 -18.97
C HIS A 156 -9.52 5.50 -17.65
N VAL A 157 -9.49 4.60 -16.69
CA VAL A 157 -8.82 4.83 -15.39
C VAL A 157 -7.69 3.83 -15.21
N VAL A 158 -6.50 4.31 -14.90
CA VAL A 158 -5.31 3.51 -14.55
C VAL A 158 -4.89 3.91 -13.14
N ALA A 159 -4.91 2.98 -12.22
CA ALA A 159 -4.71 3.26 -10.82
C ALA A 159 -3.71 2.28 -10.18
N HIS A 160 -2.79 2.81 -9.39
CA HIS A 160 -1.71 2.08 -8.72
C HIS A 160 -1.80 2.25 -7.21
N ASP A 161 -1.53 1.18 -6.45
CA ASP A 161 -1.44 1.15 -4.99
C ASP A 161 -2.69 1.77 -4.30
N PHE A 162 -2.60 2.81 -3.47
CA PHE A 162 -3.77 3.48 -2.86
C PHE A 162 -4.73 4.06 -3.90
N GLY A 163 -4.22 4.50 -5.05
CA GLY A 163 -5.06 4.90 -6.16
C GLY A 163 -5.97 3.76 -6.63
N ALA A 164 -5.45 2.53 -6.65
CA ALA A 164 -6.23 1.35 -7.00
C ALA A 164 -7.29 0.99 -5.94
N TRP A 165 -7.01 1.22 -4.64
CA TRP A 165 -8.03 1.07 -3.59
C TRP A 165 -9.22 1.99 -3.82
N CYS A 166 -8.93 3.27 -4.08
CA CYS A 166 -9.95 4.29 -4.34
C CYS A 166 -10.72 4.00 -5.65
N ALA A 167 -10.01 3.61 -6.71
CA ALA A 167 -10.63 3.29 -8.00
C ALA A 167 -11.55 2.06 -7.92
N TYR A 168 -11.24 1.07 -7.06
CA TYR A 168 -12.12 -0.06 -6.82
C TYR A 168 -13.44 0.36 -6.15
N SER A 169 -13.38 1.12 -5.07
CA SER A 169 -14.58 1.61 -4.37
C SER A 169 -15.38 2.58 -5.25
N TRP A 170 -14.71 3.41 -6.04
CA TRP A 170 -15.35 4.27 -7.04
C TRP A 170 -16.08 3.44 -8.10
N ALA A 171 -15.46 2.36 -8.60
CA ALA A 171 -16.11 1.47 -9.58
C ALA A 171 -17.32 0.71 -9.03
N LEU A 172 -17.39 0.49 -7.71
CA LEU A 172 -18.59 -0.06 -7.06
C LEU A 172 -19.75 0.95 -7.01
N LEU A 173 -19.42 2.24 -6.85
CA LEU A 173 -20.42 3.31 -6.70
C LEU A 173 -20.92 3.84 -8.03
N PHE A 174 -20.04 4.04 -9.00
CA PHE A 174 -20.27 4.77 -10.26
C PHE A 174 -19.63 4.02 -11.45
N PRO A 175 -20.04 2.79 -11.75
CA PRO A 175 -19.45 2.01 -12.83
C PRO A 175 -19.58 2.67 -14.21
N GLU A 176 -20.56 3.56 -14.39
CA GLU A 176 -20.81 4.33 -15.61
C GLU A 176 -19.71 5.35 -15.95
N ASP A 177 -18.87 5.73 -14.99
CA ASP A 177 -17.76 6.64 -15.23
C ASP A 177 -16.63 5.99 -16.05
N PHE A 178 -16.62 4.67 -16.16
CA PHE A 178 -15.48 3.90 -16.67
C PHE A 178 -15.72 3.35 -18.08
N LYS A 179 -14.84 3.68 -19.04
CA LYS A 179 -14.65 2.90 -20.28
C LYS A 179 -13.92 1.60 -20.01
N SER A 180 -12.90 1.67 -19.17
CA SER A 180 -12.15 0.53 -18.65
C SER A 180 -11.40 0.92 -17.38
N LEU A 181 -11.01 -0.07 -16.60
CA LEU A 181 -10.22 0.09 -15.39
C LEU A 181 -8.92 -0.73 -15.51
N THR A 182 -7.80 -0.13 -15.09
CA THR A 182 -6.54 -0.83 -14.87
C THR A 182 -6.15 -0.70 -13.41
N LEU A 183 -5.96 -1.82 -12.72
CA LEU A 183 -5.47 -1.87 -11.35
C LEU A 183 -4.06 -2.46 -11.34
N ILE A 184 -3.12 -1.71 -10.77
CA ILE A 184 -1.70 -2.04 -10.77
C ILE A 184 -1.24 -2.24 -9.33
N GLU A 185 -0.63 -3.39 -9.02
CA GLU A 185 0.11 -3.66 -7.78
C GLU A 185 -0.65 -3.29 -6.50
N ALA A 186 -1.90 -3.71 -6.38
CA ALA A 186 -2.73 -3.40 -5.22
C ALA A 186 -3.55 -4.59 -4.72
N GLY A 187 -3.35 -4.96 -3.47
CA GLY A 187 -4.36 -5.71 -2.74
C GLY A 187 -5.49 -4.77 -2.31
N ILE A 188 -6.75 -5.15 -2.56
CA ILE A 188 -7.92 -4.32 -2.24
C ILE A 188 -8.41 -4.59 -0.81
N PRO A 189 -8.59 -3.58 0.05
CA PRO A 189 -9.05 -3.75 1.43
C PRO A 189 -10.34 -4.57 1.52
N GLY A 190 -10.35 -5.59 2.36
CA GLY A 190 -11.49 -6.48 2.58
C GLY A 190 -11.81 -7.44 1.44
N ILE A 191 -11.12 -7.33 0.31
CA ILE A 191 -11.30 -8.15 -0.90
C ILE A 191 -10.09 -9.08 -1.07
N THR A 192 -8.90 -8.52 -1.25
CA THR A 192 -7.66 -9.29 -1.44
C THR A 192 -6.54 -8.89 -0.47
N LEU A 193 -6.75 -7.87 0.34
CA LEU A 193 -5.81 -7.35 1.33
C LEU A 193 -6.37 -7.47 2.75
N LEU A 194 -5.52 -7.80 3.72
CA LEU A 194 -5.76 -7.81 5.17
C LEU A 194 -6.79 -8.81 5.69
N ASN A 195 -7.25 -9.77 4.87
CA ASN A 195 -8.12 -10.82 5.37
C ASN A 195 -7.41 -11.74 6.39
N ASP A 196 -6.08 -11.98 6.19
CA ASP A 196 -5.24 -12.80 7.06
C ASP A 196 -3.81 -12.26 7.10
N ILE A 197 -3.50 -11.41 8.09
CA ILE A 197 -2.11 -10.99 8.33
C ILE A 197 -1.43 -11.97 9.26
N GLN A 198 -0.45 -12.70 8.75
CA GLN A 198 0.44 -13.56 9.53
C GLN A 198 1.69 -12.78 9.98
N LEU A 199 2.25 -13.09 11.15
CA LEU A 199 3.52 -12.49 11.60
C LEU A 199 4.66 -12.75 10.60
N SER A 200 4.63 -13.85 9.85
CA SER A 200 5.56 -14.14 8.77
C SER A 200 5.56 -13.08 7.64
N ASP A 201 4.46 -12.36 7.49
CA ASP A 201 4.30 -11.31 6.47
C ASP A 201 4.89 -9.96 6.88
N TYR A 202 5.52 -9.86 8.04
CA TYR A 202 5.96 -8.58 8.62
C TYR A 202 6.77 -7.72 7.65
N LYS A 203 7.67 -8.30 6.85
CA LYS A 203 8.49 -7.55 5.87
C LYS A 203 7.66 -6.87 4.78
N ARG A 204 6.48 -7.43 4.46
CA ARG A 204 5.61 -6.94 3.39
C ARG A 204 4.48 -6.07 3.90
N LYS A 205 4.01 -6.29 5.13
CA LYS A 205 2.75 -5.72 5.65
C LYS A 205 2.91 -4.85 6.90
N TRP A 206 4.14 -4.73 7.48
CA TRP A 206 4.38 -3.92 8.69
C TRP A 206 3.92 -2.46 8.51
N ASN A 207 4.07 -1.93 7.31
CA ASN A 207 3.75 -0.56 6.97
C ASN A 207 2.26 -0.25 7.17
N PHE A 208 1.37 -1.18 6.85
CA PHE A 208 -0.06 -0.98 7.08
C PHE A 208 -0.35 -0.79 8.57
N ILE A 209 0.14 -1.72 9.41
CA ILE A 209 -0.07 -1.65 10.86
C ILE A 209 0.56 -0.38 11.45
N PHE A 210 1.76 0.00 10.99
CA PHE A 210 2.42 1.24 11.42
C PHE A 210 1.58 2.46 11.05
N MET A 211 1.15 2.61 9.80
CA MET A 211 0.39 3.75 9.33
C MET A 211 -1.04 3.83 9.90
N MET A 212 -1.60 2.72 10.41
CA MET A 212 -2.92 2.71 11.06
C MET A 212 -2.92 3.37 12.44
N LEU A 213 -1.76 3.50 13.10
CA LEU A 213 -1.68 4.14 14.41
C LEU A 213 -2.01 5.65 14.28
N PRO A 214 -2.76 6.23 15.23
CA PRO A 214 -3.32 7.57 15.06
C PRO A 214 -2.29 8.69 15.10
N ASP A 215 -1.24 8.59 15.90
CA ASP A 215 -0.30 9.69 16.21
C ASP A 215 1.16 9.33 15.95
N LEU A 216 1.59 8.16 16.41
CA LEU A 216 2.99 7.74 16.43
C LEU A 216 3.69 7.79 15.05
N PRO A 217 3.06 7.36 13.92
CA PRO A 217 3.71 7.43 12.60
C PRO A 217 4.08 8.85 12.19
N ALA A 218 3.18 9.80 12.37
CA ALA A 218 3.41 11.20 12.03
C ALA A 218 4.57 11.80 12.86
N GLU A 219 4.58 11.55 14.17
CA GLU A 219 5.64 12.03 15.07
C GLU A 219 7.01 11.39 14.77
N LEU A 220 7.06 10.10 14.43
CA LEU A 220 8.31 9.41 14.12
C LEU A 220 8.87 9.76 12.74
N THR A 221 8.02 10.14 11.79
CA THR A 221 8.45 10.46 10.41
C THR A 221 8.73 11.94 10.21
N LYS A 222 8.23 12.83 11.06
CA LYS A 222 8.44 14.28 10.98
C LYS A 222 9.92 14.63 10.99
N GLY A 223 10.38 15.33 9.95
CA GLY A 223 11.79 15.68 9.74
C GLY A 223 12.69 14.49 9.37
N LYS A 224 12.09 13.33 9.02
CA LYS A 224 12.78 12.11 8.57
C LYS A 224 12.07 11.49 7.35
N GLU A 225 11.36 12.32 6.60
CA GLU A 225 10.60 11.88 5.43
C GLU A 225 11.52 11.28 4.37
N ASP A 226 12.77 11.75 4.29
CA ASP A 226 13.80 11.19 3.42
C ASP A 226 14.14 9.72 3.77
N ILE A 227 14.24 9.41 5.06
CA ILE A 227 14.46 8.04 5.55
C ILE A 227 13.24 7.17 5.24
N TYR A 228 12.04 7.66 5.59
CA TYR A 228 10.82 6.86 5.46
C TYR A 228 10.41 6.64 4.00
N VAL A 229 10.34 7.70 3.20
CA VAL A 229 10.03 7.63 1.76
C VAL A 229 11.14 6.90 1.00
N GLY A 230 12.41 7.19 1.31
CA GLY A 230 13.55 6.54 0.68
C GLY A 230 13.61 5.03 0.95
N TRP A 231 13.11 4.57 2.12
CA TRP A 231 13.04 3.15 2.45
C TRP A 231 12.17 2.38 1.43
N TRP A 232 11.05 2.95 0.97
CA TRP A 232 10.17 2.32 -0.01
C TRP A 232 10.90 2.05 -1.32
N TYR A 233 11.63 3.03 -1.84
CA TYR A 233 12.37 2.91 -3.11
C TYR A 233 13.63 2.06 -3.01
N LYS A 234 14.11 1.79 -1.79
CA LYS A 234 15.19 0.84 -1.55
C LYS A 234 14.69 -0.60 -1.43
N ASN A 235 13.46 -0.83 -0.96
CA ASN A 235 13.01 -2.16 -0.53
C ASN A 235 11.83 -2.72 -1.34
N LYS A 236 11.13 -1.91 -2.14
CA LYS A 236 9.95 -2.33 -2.91
C LYS A 236 10.17 -2.30 -4.43
N VAL A 237 11.25 -1.74 -4.92
CA VAL A 237 11.69 -1.87 -6.31
C VAL A 237 12.38 -3.21 -6.52
N HIS A 238 12.30 -3.76 -7.73
CA HIS A 238 13.10 -4.92 -8.12
C HIS A 238 14.51 -4.47 -8.54
N THR A 239 14.60 -3.51 -9.45
CA THR A 239 15.87 -2.99 -9.95
C THR A 239 16.29 -1.74 -9.18
N SER A 240 17.40 -1.81 -8.47
CA SER A 240 17.94 -0.65 -7.74
C SER A 240 18.18 0.52 -8.69
N GLY A 241 17.69 1.71 -8.33
CA GLY A 241 17.82 2.93 -9.15
C GLY A 241 16.81 3.05 -10.29
N ALA A 242 15.87 2.13 -10.44
CA ALA A 242 14.79 2.25 -11.45
C ALA A 242 13.94 3.50 -11.25
N VAL A 243 13.68 3.86 -9.99
CA VAL A 243 13.12 5.18 -9.63
C VAL A 243 14.28 6.15 -9.44
N SER A 244 14.28 7.25 -10.20
CA SER A 244 15.40 8.19 -10.20
C SER A 244 15.56 8.91 -8.85
N PRO A 245 16.79 9.28 -8.44
CA PRO A 245 17.02 10.07 -7.23
C PRO A 245 16.23 11.38 -7.21
N ASP A 246 16.06 12.04 -8.37
CA ASP A 246 15.28 13.28 -8.49
C ASP A 246 13.79 13.05 -8.22
N ALA A 247 13.23 11.92 -8.71
CA ALA A 247 11.85 11.56 -8.42
C ALA A 247 11.66 11.28 -6.92
N VAL A 248 12.57 10.51 -6.31
CA VAL A 248 12.54 10.25 -4.86
C VAL A 248 12.63 11.55 -4.07
N ALA A 249 13.54 12.47 -4.43
CA ALA A 249 13.67 13.78 -3.78
C ALA A 249 12.38 14.62 -3.91
N ALA A 250 11.71 14.56 -5.07
CA ALA A 250 10.44 15.24 -5.27
C ALA A 250 9.32 14.66 -4.39
N TYR A 251 9.26 13.34 -4.23
CA TYR A 251 8.32 12.68 -3.31
C TYR A 251 8.61 13.07 -1.86
N VAL A 252 9.86 12.99 -1.42
CA VAL A 252 10.27 13.44 -0.08
C VAL A 252 9.82 14.89 0.16
N LYS A 253 10.10 15.79 -0.77
CA LYS A 253 9.68 17.20 -0.68
C LYS A 253 8.15 17.35 -0.59
N ALA A 254 7.39 16.54 -1.31
CA ALA A 254 5.93 16.58 -1.28
C ALA A 254 5.38 16.20 0.10
N TYR A 255 5.91 15.13 0.71
CA TYR A 255 5.46 14.64 2.02
C TYR A 255 6.07 15.37 3.22
N ALA A 256 7.20 16.08 3.05
CA ALA A 256 7.80 16.92 4.09
C ALA A 256 7.03 18.24 4.31
N ARG A 257 6.05 18.57 3.47
CA ARG A 257 5.19 19.73 3.71
C ARG A 257 4.29 19.47 4.92
N ASP A 258 4.00 20.53 5.67
CA ASP A 258 3.26 20.44 6.93
C ASP A 258 1.93 19.67 6.77
N GLY A 259 1.71 18.70 7.66
CA GLY A 259 0.53 17.85 7.71
C GLY A 259 0.38 16.82 6.58
N ARG A 260 1.23 16.83 5.54
CA ARG A 260 1.06 15.96 4.35
C ARG A 260 1.27 14.48 4.65
N MET A 261 2.33 14.15 5.37
CA MET A 261 2.61 12.75 5.73
C MET A 261 1.50 12.17 6.59
N ASP A 262 1.03 12.93 7.59
CA ASP A 262 -0.07 12.51 8.44
C ASP A 262 -1.39 12.33 7.69
N ALA A 263 -1.70 13.26 6.78
CA ALA A 263 -2.89 13.17 5.92
C ALA A 263 -2.82 11.97 4.95
N ALA A 264 -1.63 11.59 4.48
CA ALA A 264 -1.45 10.37 3.68
C ALA A 264 -1.63 9.09 4.52
N PHE A 265 -1.21 9.09 5.78
CA PHE A 265 -1.45 7.97 6.67
C PHE A 265 -2.94 7.75 6.98
N ASP A 266 -3.78 8.77 6.84
CA ASP A 266 -5.23 8.63 7.07
C ASP A 266 -5.87 7.57 6.17
N TYR A 267 -5.40 7.36 4.97
CA TYR A 267 -5.83 6.26 4.10
C TYR A 267 -5.68 4.89 4.78
N CYS A 268 -4.55 4.65 5.44
CA CYS A 268 -4.36 3.40 6.19
C CYS A 268 -5.17 3.35 7.48
N ARG A 269 -5.39 4.48 8.16
CA ARG A 269 -6.26 4.53 9.34
C ARG A 269 -7.72 4.18 9.03
N ARG A 270 -8.14 4.34 7.76
CA ARG A 270 -9.50 4.01 7.29
C ARG A 270 -9.62 2.62 6.66
N ILE A 271 -8.56 1.82 6.65
CA ILE A 271 -8.57 0.49 6.01
C ILE A 271 -9.73 -0.39 6.52
N LEU A 272 -10.07 -0.34 7.82
CA LEU A 272 -11.16 -1.15 8.36
C LEU A 272 -12.51 -0.66 7.86
N ASP A 273 -12.73 0.65 7.77
CA ASP A 273 -13.93 1.26 7.20
C ASP A 273 -14.07 0.85 5.72
N ASP A 274 -12.96 0.88 4.98
CA ASP A 274 -12.88 0.47 3.56
C ASP A 274 -13.17 -1.03 3.36
N MET A 275 -12.68 -1.87 4.28
CA MET A 275 -12.97 -3.31 4.25
C MET A 275 -14.46 -3.58 4.39
N ASP A 276 -15.11 -2.92 5.34
CA ASP A 276 -16.55 -3.07 5.58
C ASP A 276 -17.36 -2.49 4.42
N PHE A 277 -16.98 -1.32 3.91
CA PHE A 277 -17.60 -0.70 2.74
C PHE A 277 -17.53 -1.61 1.52
N ASN A 278 -16.36 -2.09 1.14
CA ASN A 278 -16.14 -2.93 -0.03
C ASN A 278 -16.94 -4.24 0.04
N LYS A 279 -16.94 -4.90 1.21
CA LYS A 279 -17.75 -6.12 1.44
C LYS A 279 -19.25 -5.85 1.35
N ALA A 280 -19.70 -4.74 1.93
CA ALA A 280 -21.11 -4.38 1.92
C ALA A 280 -21.65 -4.01 0.52
N HIS A 281 -20.82 -3.38 -0.32
CA HIS A 281 -21.22 -2.89 -1.64
C HIS A 281 -20.93 -3.87 -2.78
N PHE A 282 -20.07 -4.86 -2.59
CA PHE A 282 -19.88 -5.92 -3.57
C PHE A 282 -21.09 -6.86 -3.58
N LYS A 283 -22.03 -6.64 -4.51
CA LYS A 283 -23.22 -7.49 -4.69
C LYS A 283 -23.09 -8.43 -5.89
N ASN A 284 -22.50 -7.94 -6.96
CA ASN A 284 -22.31 -8.66 -8.21
C ASN A 284 -20.93 -8.30 -8.77
N LYS A 285 -20.42 -9.13 -9.68
CA LYS A 285 -19.18 -8.81 -10.41
C LYS A 285 -19.33 -7.47 -11.12
N ILE A 286 -18.31 -6.63 -10.94
CA ILE A 286 -18.21 -5.31 -11.55
C ILE A 286 -18.18 -5.47 -13.08
N PRO A 287 -19.06 -4.79 -13.84
CA PRO A 287 -19.19 -4.99 -15.28
C PRO A 287 -18.15 -4.26 -16.13
N ILE A 288 -17.16 -3.60 -15.48
CA ILE A 288 -16.12 -2.85 -16.14
C ILE A 288 -15.01 -3.81 -16.61
N ARG A 289 -14.51 -3.63 -17.84
CA ARG A 289 -13.32 -4.33 -18.34
C ARG A 289 -12.12 -3.98 -17.49
N LEU A 290 -11.46 -5.00 -16.92
CA LEU A 290 -10.31 -4.84 -16.05
C LEU A 290 -9.02 -5.34 -16.70
N LEU A 291 -7.98 -4.49 -16.72
CA LEU A 291 -6.58 -4.90 -16.84
C LEU A 291 -5.98 -5.03 -15.44
N ALA A 292 -5.63 -6.24 -15.03
CA ALA A 292 -5.01 -6.51 -13.73
C ALA A 292 -3.51 -6.69 -13.93
N VAL A 293 -2.73 -5.71 -13.46
CA VAL A 293 -1.28 -5.63 -13.69
C VAL A 293 -0.52 -5.91 -12.40
N GLY A 294 0.39 -6.88 -12.45
CA GLY A 294 1.30 -7.18 -11.35
C GLY A 294 2.77 -7.14 -11.79
N GLY A 295 3.65 -6.69 -10.92
CA GLY A 295 5.09 -6.83 -11.07
C GLY A 295 5.53 -8.26 -10.76
N GLN A 296 6.43 -8.80 -11.56
CA GLN A 296 6.92 -10.18 -11.44
C GLN A 296 7.42 -10.51 -10.02
N TYR A 297 8.05 -9.55 -9.36
CA TYR A 297 8.67 -9.71 -8.04
C TYR A 297 7.86 -9.10 -6.88
N SER A 298 6.59 -8.75 -7.11
CA SER A 298 5.70 -8.20 -6.09
C SER A 298 4.36 -8.93 -6.03
N ILE A 299 3.34 -8.57 -6.83
CA ILE A 299 2.03 -9.22 -6.85
C ILE A 299 1.73 -9.78 -8.25
N PRO A 300 2.45 -10.81 -8.72
CA PRO A 300 2.30 -11.32 -10.09
C PRO A 300 0.92 -11.93 -10.38
N ASN A 301 0.18 -12.31 -9.36
CA ASN A 301 -1.12 -12.98 -9.46
C ASN A 301 -2.33 -12.03 -9.36
N MET A 302 -2.15 -10.74 -9.66
CA MET A 302 -3.24 -9.73 -9.63
C MET A 302 -4.50 -10.18 -10.37
N GLY A 303 -4.34 -10.81 -11.53
CA GLY A 303 -5.47 -11.29 -12.33
C GLY A 303 -6.26 -12.40 -11.64
N GLU A 304 -5.60 -13.34 -10.98
CA GLU A 304 -6.25 -14.41 -10.21
C GLU A 304 -7.00 -13.84 -9.02
N LEU A 305 -6.37 -12.92 -8.29
CA LEU A 305 -6.94 -12.27 -7.12
C LEU A 305 -8.20 -11.47 -7.45
N LEU A 306 -8.26 -10.81 -8.61
CA LEU A 306 -9.37 -9.93 -9.00
C LEU A 306 -10.45 -10.61 -9.86
N ARG A 307 -10.18 -11.78 -10.44
CA ARG A 307 -11.13 -12.52 -11.28
C ARG A 307 -12.50 -12.83 -10.60
N PRO A 308 -12.59 -13.09 -9.29
CA PRO A 308 -13.88 -13.27 -8.64
C PRO A 308 -14.76 -12.01 -8.63
N TYR A 309 -14.16 -10.82 -8.76
CA TYR A 309 -14.81 -9.53 -8.51
C TYR A 309 -15.19 -8.76 -9.77
N PHE A 310 -14.66 -9.13 -10.94
CA PHE A 310 -14.96 -8.48 -12.23
C PHE A 310 -15.49 -9.47 -13.24
N GLN A 311 -16.30 -9.00 -14.20
CA GLN A 311 -16.84 -9.84 -15.27
C GLN A 311 -15.79 -10.19 -16.31
N ASP A 312 -14.97 -9.21 -16.70
CA ASP A 312 -13.91 -9.35 -17.71
C ASP A 312 -12.57 -8.93 -17.11
N VAL A 313 -11.63 -9.87 -16.97
CA VAL A 313 -10.29 -9.64 -16.39
C VAL A 313 -9.21 -10.12 -17.34
N LYS A 314 -8.42 -9.16 -17.84
CA LYS A 314 -7.19 -9.43 -18.59
C LYS A 314 -6.00 -9.34 -17.62
N PRO A 315 -5.33 -10.44 -17.28
CA PRO A 315 -4.14 -10.42 -16.44
C PRO A 315 -2.91 -10.03 -17.23
N VAL A 316 -2.01 -9.25 -16.62
CA VAL A 316 -0.67 -8.96 -17.16
C VAL A 316 0.34 -8.99 -16.03
N VAL A 317 1.46 -9.69 -16.25
CA VAL A 317 2.62 -9.67 -15.38
C VAL A 317 3.72 -8.89 -16.09
N ILE A 318 4.23 -7.85 -15.47
CA ILE A 318 5.34 -7.07 -16.00
C ILE A 318 6.65 -7.69 -15.49
N ALA A 319 7.46 -8.15 -16.43
CA ALA A 319 8.77 -8.74 -16.13
C ALA A 319 9.72 -7.69 -15.54
N ASP A 320 10.69 -8.13 -14.76
CA ASP A 320 11.75 -7.32 -14.13
C ASP A 320 11.22 -6.09 -13.38
N SER A 321 10.05 -6.21 -12.76
CA SER A 321 9.40 -5.17 -11.99
C SER A 321 9.03 -5.64 -10.59
N GLY A 322 9.25 -4.77 -9.62
CA GLY A 322 8.70 -4.84 -8.28
C GLY A 322 7.36 -4.12 -8.20
N HIS A 323 7.19 -3.33 -7.11
CA HIS A 323 5.93 -2.66 -6.82
C HIS A 323 5.68 -1.40 -7.67
N PHE A 324 6.73 -0.65 -8.04
CA PHE A 324 6.59 0.64 -8.73
C PHE A 324 6.60 0.49 -10.26
N VAL A 325 5.75 -0.39 -10.78
CA VAL A 325 5.67 -0.74 -12.20
C VAL A 325 5.72 0.45 -13.15
N PRO A 326 5.00 1.58 -12.90
CA PRO A 326 5.03 2.74 -13.80
C PRO A 326 6.40 3.39 -13.96
N GLU A 327 7.25 3.27 -12.95
CA GLU A 327 8.60 3.85 -12.95
C GLU A 327 9.68 2.80 -13.25
N GLU A 328 9.44 1.54 -12.89
CA GLU A 328 10.38 0.45 -13.13
C GLU A 328 10.36 0.00 -14.59
N GLN A 329 9.17 -0.16 -15.19
CA GLN A 329 8.98 -0.71 -16.53
C GLN A 329 7.91 0.07 -17.32
N PRO A 330 8.08 1.40 -17.56
CA PRO A 330 7.06 2.22 -18.21
C PRO A 330 6.79 1.80 -19.66
N GLU A 331 7.78 1.31 -20.40
CA GLU A 331 7.62 0.86 -21.77
C GLU A 331 6.76 -0.40 -21.86
N ALA A 332 7.01 -1.39 -21.01
CA ALA A 332 6.23 -2.62 -20.94
C ALA A 332 4.79 -2.33 -20.47
N LEU A 333 4.62 -1.44 -19.49
CA LEU A 333 3.30 -1.00 -19.04
C LEU A 333 2.56 -0.26 -20.16
N ALA A 334 3.24 0.64 -20.90
CA ALA A 334 2.63 1.35 -22.04
C ALA A 334 2.13 0.38 -23.10
N GLN A 335 2.92 -0.64 -23.48
CA GLN A 335 2.51 -1.68 -24.43
C GLN A 335 1.24 -2.41 -23.96
N ALA A 336 1.19 -2.81 -22.69
CA ALA A 336 0.03 -3.48 -22.13
C ALA A 336 -1.23 -2.59 -22.15
N LEU A 337 -1.08 -1.31 -21.79
CA LEU A 337 -2.15 -0.31 -21.83
C LEU A 337 -2.63 -0.05 -23.25
N LEU A 338 -1.72 0.23 -24.21
CA LEU A 338 -2.06 0.49 -25.61
C LEU A 338 -2.76 -0.69 -26.31
N ALA A 339 -2.54 -1.92 -25.82
CA ALA A 339 -3.21 -3.13 -26.32
C ALA A 339 -4.55 -3.41 -25.63
N PHE A 340 -4.88 -2.68 -24.57
CA PHE A 340 -6.10 -2.86 -23.79
C PHE A 340 -7.08 -1.70 -23.93
N LEU A 341 -6.60 -0.45 -23.88
CA LEU A 341 -7.42 0.76 -23.99
C LEU A 341 -7.96 0.93 -25.44
#